data_7aee30faaf7282af5d325cae7a453582
#
_entry.id   7aee30faaf7282af5d325cae7a453582
#
_cell.length_a   1.000
_cell.length_b   1.000
_cell.length_c   1.000
_cell.angle_alpha   90.00
_cell.angle_beta   90.00
_cell.angle_gamma   90.00
#
_symmetry.space_group_name_H-M   'P 1'
#
loop_
_entity.id
_entity.type
_entity.pdbx_description
1 polymer ?
#
loop_
_entity_poly.entity_id
_entity_poly.type
_entity_poly.pdbx_seq_one_letter_code
_entity_poly.pdbx_strand_id
1 'polypeptide(L)'
;FFGTIFGALLANLRIKWEFKAGKLLDIAAWILMIMPSFIIAQGWVYFASGNGVARAWLGWDGISSLVFSFPGLVFIMVLNKFPFAYVTIKSALEWKPKRLSYAARVNGATAWEEWKTVQAPLCIPAYCSAAILIFMDTIGDFGLPSAISGVYRFQTLPYAIYQALYSSPIRFDMAGVLSFYLVLIIIAAMVLQYLIMGRKRFDFMDTGTVQAVPERPPRAAGILLNITGTFLAFLTLCVPIGSTVIMSFSDSISVANFGFTLENYKNVILESGELLKGLEHSLGIAAAAAVLGLLLGFFVSYVMNYSDFALKRVIDVLSLVALAVPGVVLGIGYIFVWNQRWIENLGLQMYGTPKIIVLASVAAAIPVITRVLTGGMAKIPGQMLFAARLQGAGLSMRVRTILLPLLKATIVSAFLSAFGGSVFNLAINTVLYPPNYTTLSVYISKGVENLEFGYSAAATIAGGGIVVLLILLAECLTRGWKRQNGPENGSENRPENRLENRLENG
;
A
#
# COMPACT_ATOMS: atom_id res chain seq x y z
N PHE A 1 4.64 14.91 7.82
CA PHE A 1 5.88 15.50 8.31
C PHE A 1 6.61 14.55 9.27
N PHE A 2 6.07 14.25 10.45
CA PHE A 2 6.71 13.38 11.44
C PHE A 2 7.01 11.97 10.90
N GLY A 3 6.09 11.37 10.14
CA GLY A 3 6.30 10.06 9.51
C GLY A 3 7.46 10.06 8.52
N THR A 4 7.64 11.16 7.78
CA THR A 4 8.77 11.30 6.85
C THR A 4 10.10 11.40 7.59
N ILE A 5 10.17 12.24 8.63
CA ILE A 5 11.41 12.38 9.43
C ILE A 5 11.75 11.05 10.09
N PHE A 6 10.75 10.39 10.69
CA PHE A 6 10.94 9.12 11.38
C PHE A 6 11.40 8.01 10.42
N GLY A 7 10.73 7.86 9.27
CA GLY A 7 11.13 6.90 8.24
C GLY A 7 12.51 7.20 7.65
N ALA A 8 12.83 8.48 7.42
CA ALA A 8 14.14 8.91 6.96
C ALA A 8 15.25 8.57 7.96
N LEU A 9 15.03 8.84 9.25
CA LEU A 9 15.96 8.50 10.31
C LEU A 9 16.26 7.00 10.33
N LEU A 10 15.22 6.18 10.34
CA LEU A 10 15.34 4.72 10.36
C LEU A 10 16.04 4.19 9.10
N ALA A 11 15.74 4.73 7.92
CA ALA A 11 16.39 4.35 6.66
C ALA A 11 17.90 4.65 6.68
N ASN A 12 18.29 5.83 7.15
CA ASN A 12 19.70 6.19 7.28
C ASN A 12 20.43 5.29 8.29
N LEU A 13 19.82 5.01 9.45
CA LEU A 13 20.40 4.09 10.43
C LEU A 13 20.56 2.68 9.87
N ARG A 14 19.57 2.20 9.12
CA ARG A 14 19.56 0.85 8.54
C ARG A 14 20.61 0.66 7.45
N ILE A 15 20.86 1.68 6.65
CA ILE A 15 21.91 1.65 5.61
C ILE A 15 23.31 1.76 6.22
N LYS A 16 23.45 2.56 7.28
CA LYS A 16 24.74 2.75 7.95
C LYS A 16 25.17 1.56 8.77
N TRP A 17 24.22 0.94 9.50
CA TRP A 17 24.51 -0.06 10.52
C TRP A 17 23.85 -1.40 10.26
N GLU A 18 24.61 -2.49 10.43
CA GLU A 18 24.08 -3.85 10.44
C GLU A 18 23.70 -4.23 11.88
N PHE A 19 22.39 -4.40 12.13
CA PHE A 19 21.86 -4.85 13.43
C PHE A 19 20.74 -5.88 13.22
N LYS A 20 20.60 -6.83 14.17
CA LYS A 20 19.70 -7.98 14.04
C LYS A 20 18.22 -7.56 13.87
N ALA A 21 17.77 -6.59 14.70
CA ALA A 21 16.41 -6.07 14.61
C ALA A 21 16.14 -5.30 13.31
N GLY A 22 17.16 -4.95 12.50
CA GLY A 22 16.99 -4.30 11.21
C GLY A 22 16.21 -5.15 10.20
N LYS A 23 16.40 -6.48 10.22
CA LYS A 23 15.60 -7.41 9.38
C LYS A 23 14.13 -7.46 9.85
N LEU A 24 13.90 -7.44 11.15
CA LEU A 24 12.55 -7.39 11.72
C LEU A 24 11.84 -6.08 11.36
N LEU A 25 12.56 -4.96 11.40
CA LEU A 25 12.05 -3.66 10.97
C LEU A 25 11.72 -3.63 9.46
N ASP A 26 12.57 -4.26 8.63
CA ASP A 26 12.30 -4.41 7.19
C ASP A 26 11.00 -5.19 6.96
N ILE A 27 10.81 -6.32 7.66
CA ILE A 27 9.60 -7.13 7.56
C ILE A 27 8.37 -6.36 8.07
N ALA A 28 8.50 -5.68 9.21
CA ALA A 28 7.42 -4.87 9.77
C ALA A 28 6.98 -3.76 8.81
N ALA A 29 7.94 -3.07 8.18
CA ALA A 29 7.64 -2.05 7.20
C ALA A 29 6.88 -2.60 5.99
N TRP A 30 7.27 -3.77 5.47
CA TRP A 30 6.56 -4.41 4.38
C TRP A 30 5.14 -4.85 4.75
N ILE A 31 4.96 -5.44 5.92
CA ILE A 31 3.63 -5.84 6.41
C ILE A 31 2.72 -4.63 6.54
N LEU A 32 3.20 -3.53 7.16
CA LEU A 32 2.43 -2.31 7.34
C LEU A 32 2.03 -1.62 6.01
N MET A 33 2.87 -1.73 4.99
CA MET A 33 2.53 -1.18 3.65
C MET A 33 1.41 -1.97 2.96
N ILE A 34 1.28 -3.26 3.25
CA ILE A 34 0.27 -4.13 2.64
C ILE A 34 -1.02 -4.11 3.47
N MET A 35 -0.90 -3.94 4.78
CA MET A 35 -2.01 -4.04 5.71
C MET A 35 -2.92 -2.81 5.63
N PRO A 36 -4.25 -2.99 5.51
CA PRO A 36 -5.18 -1.88 5.48
C PRO A 36 -5.13 -1.03 6.75
N SER A 37 -5.15 0.29 6.61
CA SER A 37 -5.02 1.23 7.72
C SER A 37 -6.14 1.08 8.77
N PHE A 38 -7.37 0.73 8.34
CA PHE A 38 -8.50 0.54 9.25
C PHE A 38 -8.33 -0.69 10.15
N ILE A 39 -7.69 -1.77 9.69
CA ILE A 39 -7.41 -2.97 10.53
C ILE A 39 -6.40 -2.62 11.63
N ILE A 40 -5.36 -1.87 11.30
CA ILE A 40 -4.40 -1.38 12.30
C ILE A 40 -5.10 -0.46 13.30
N ALA A 41 -5.95 0.43 12.82
CA ALA A 41 -6.71 1.35 13.67
C ALA A 41 -7.63 0.61 14.65
N GLN A 42 -8.35 -0.42 14.18
CA GLN A 42 -9.19 -1.26 15.03
C GLN A 42 -8.39 -1.97 16.12
N GLY A 43 -7.23 -2.51 15.77
CA GLY A 43 -6.32 -3.10 16.75
C GLY A 43 -5.89 -2.11 17.84
N TRP A 44 -5.65 -0.84 17.48
CA TRP A 44 -5.40 0.23 18.44
C TRP A 44 -6.62 0.57 19.28
N VAL A 45 -7.83 0.51 18.71
CA VAL A 45 -9.09 0.68 19.47
C VAL A 45 -9.24 -0.44 20.50
N TYR A 46 -9.03 -1.70 20.11
CA TYR A 46 -9.09 -2.84 21.05
C TYR A 46 -8.00 -2.77 22.13
N PHE A 47 -6.83 -2.25 21.79
CA PHE A 47 -5.76 -2.05 22.77
C PHE A 47 -6.10 -0.95 23.78
N ALA A 48 -6.51 0.22 23.31
CA ALA A 48 -6.54 1.45 24.09
C ALA A 48 -7.92 1.86 24.60
N SER A 49 -9.02 1.14 24.22
CA SER A 49 -10.37 1.44 24.74
C SER A 49 -10.41 1.33 26.26
N GLY A 50 -11.40 1.98 26.89
CA GLY A 50 -11.53 2.02 28.35
C GLY A 50 -11.62 0.64 29.02
N ASN A 51 -12.02 -0.39 28.26
CA ASN A 51 -12.05 -1.80 28.65
C ASN A 51 -11.10 -2.66 27.83
N GLY A 52 -10.13 -2.05 27.15
CA GLY A 52 -9.19 -2.71 26.26
C GLY A 52 -8.03 -3.40 26.98
N VAL A 53 -7.17 -4.04 26.16
CA VAL A 53 -6.04 -4.85 26.63
C VAL A 53 -5.08 -4.07 27.53
N ALA A 54 -4.80 -2.80 27.19
CA ALA A 54 -3.86 -1.98 27.94
C ALA A 54 -4.33 -1.71 29.37
N ARG A 55 -5.61 -1.41 29.58
CA ARG A 55 -6.14 -1.22 30.92
C ARG A 55 -6.29 -2.53 31.67
N ALA A 56 -6.85 -3.55 31.01
CA ALA A 56 -7.17 -4.81 31.65
C ALA A 56 -5.91 -5.59 32.11
N TRP A 57 -4.87 -5.63 31.28
CA TRP A 57 -3.69 -6.47 31.54
C TRP A 57 -2.47 -5.69 32.02
N LEU A 58 -2.34 -4.40 31.64
CA LEU A 58 -1.20 -3.57 32.01
C LEU A 58 -1.53 -2.54 33.11
N GLY A 59 -2.80 -2.42 33.51
CA GLY A 59 -3.24 -1.42 34.49
C GLY A 59 -3.08 0.04 34.00
N TRP A 60 -3.11 0.28 32.69
CA TRP A 60 -2.80 1.57 32.09
C TRP A 60 -4.06 2.42 31.91
N ASP A 61 -4.57 3.03 32.98
CA ASP A 61 -5.83 3.78 32.96
C ASP A 61 -5.82 5.02 32.05
N GLY A 62 -4.67 5.66 31.87
CA GLY A 62 -4.52 6.88 31.08
C GLY A 62 -4.37 6.67 29.57
N ILE A 63 -4.21 5.45 29.09
CA ILE A 63 -3.90 5.16 27.68
C ILE A 63 -5.03 5.59 26.73
N SER A 64 -6.27 5.44 27.16
CA SER A 64 -7.46 5.78 26.38
C SER A 64 -7.48 7.27 26.03
N SER A 65 -7.27 8.15 27.00
CA SER A 65 -7.24 9.60 26.79
C SER A 65 -6.08 10.05 25.90
N LEU A 66 -4.96 9.33 25.96
CA LEU A 66 -3.77 9.63 25.14
C LEU A 66 -3.96 9.18 23.69
N VAL A 67 -4.39 7.95 23.48
CA VAL A 67 -4.54 7.36 22.14
C VAL A 67 -5.71 8.00 21.39
N PHE A 68 -6.83 8.19 22.04
CA PHE A 68 -8.01 8.79 21.43
C PHE A 68 -8.01 10.33 21.53
N SER A 69 -6.90 10.94 21.25
CA SER A 69 -6.69 12.38 21.15
C SER A 69 -6.12 12.73 19.78
N PHE A 70 -6.11 14.02 19.43
CA PHE A 70 -5.45 14.45 18.19
C PHE A 70 -3.97 14.07 18.14
N PRO A 71 -3.15 14.26 19.18
CA PRO A 71 -1.77 13.76 19.22
C PRO A 71 -1.68 12.23 19.10
N GLY A 72 -2.61 11.49 19.69
CA GLY A 72 -2.67 10.03 19.58
C GLY A 72 -2.96 9.58 18.15
N LEU A 73 -3.91 10.22 17.45
CA LEU A 73 -4.15 9.96 16.03
C LEU A 73 -2.88 10.22 15.21
N VAL A 74 -2.22 11.36 15.42
CA VAL A 74 -0.97 11.70 14.72
C VAL A 74 0.10 10.63 14.99
N PHE A 75 0.23 10.18 16.24
CA PHE A 75 1.17 9.14 16.62
C PHE A 75 0.91 7.82 15.89
N ILE A 76 -0.34 7.34 15.89
CA ILE A 76 -0.70 6.10 15.17
C ILE A 76 -0.51 6.25 13.67
N MET A 77 -0.86 7.41 13.10
CA MET A 77 -0.59 7.70 11.69
C MET A 77 0.91 7.69 11.38
N VAL A 78 1.77 8.22 12.25
CA VAL A 78 3.22 8.15 12.07
C VAL A 78 3.70 6.70 12.06
N LEU A 79 3.23 5.87 13.01
CA LEU A 79 3.57 4.45 13.07
C LEU A 79 3.06 3.63 11.88
N ASN A 80 1.95 4.03 11.28
CA ASN A 80 1.40 3.35 10.10
C ASN A 80 2.04 3.81 8.78
N LYS A 81 2.42 5.09 8.68
CA LYS A 81 2.85 5.71 7.41
C LYS A 81 4.38 5.83 7.25
N PHE A 82 5.19 5.73 8.33
CA PHE A 82 6.66 5.81 8.19
C PHE A 82 7.25 4.78 7.21
N PRO A 83 6.68 3.57 7.01
CA PRO A 83 7.23 2.60 6.09
C PRO A 83 7.38 3.13 4.65
N PHE A 84 6.47 3.98 4.20
CA PHE A 84 6.57 4.59 2.86
C PHE A 84 7.84 5.42 2.70
N ALA A 85 8.19 6.26 3.69
CA ALA A 85 9.44 6.99 3.66
C ALA A 85 10.65 6.07 3.88
N TYR A 86 10.54 5.13 4.82
CA TYR A 86 11.60 4.18 5.13
C TYR A 86 12.04 3.39 3.90
N VAL A 87 11.10 2.76 3.19
CA VAL A 87 11.41 1.95 2.01
C VAL A 87 11.90 2.82 0.85
N THR A 88 11.25 3.95 0.56
CA THR A 88 11.63 4.85 -0.53
C THR A 88 13.03 5.40 -0.33
N ILE A 89 13.34 5.91 0.85
CA ILE A 89 14.64 6.52 1.15
C ILE A 89 15.71 5.43 1.25
N LYS A 90 15.42 4.29 1.89
CA LYS A 90 16.35 3.15 1.96
C LYS A 90 16.76 2.69 0.57
N SER A 91 15.80 2.47 -0.34
CA SER A 91 16.08 2.05 -1.72
C SER A 91 16.95 3.06 -2.46
N ALA A 92 16.73 4.36 -2.27
CA ALA A 92 17.57 5.39 -2.87
C ALA A 92 19.00 5.41 -2.28
N LEU A 93 19.11 5.14 -0.96
CA LEU A 93 20.38 5.10 -0.27
C LEU A 93 21.21 3.84 -0.58
N GLU A 94 20.59 2.72 -0.94
CA GLU A 94 21.26 1.46 -1.32
C GLU A 94 22.10 1.61 -2.61
N TRP A 95 21.69 2.48 -3.52
CA TRP A 95 22.31 2.70 -4.83
C TRP A 95 23.23 3.93 -4.88
N LYS A 96 23.97 4.22 -3.80
CA LYS A 96 24.88 5.37 -3.74
C LYS A 96 26.12 5.17 -4.62
N PRO A 97 26.55 6.20 -5.35
CA PRO A 97 27.87 6.22 -5.97
C PRO A 97 28.95 6.35 -4.87
N LYS A 98 29.50 5.24 -4.41
CA LYS A 98 30.56 5.22 -3.39
C LYS A 98 31.78 6.05 -3.76
N ARG A 99 32.03 6.22 -5.06
CA ARG A 99 33.16 7.01 -5.56
C ARG A 99 33.16 8.45 -5.05
N LEU A 100 31.98 9.08 -4.97
CA LEU A 100 31.86 10.46 -4.47
C LEU A 100 32.12 10.53 -2.95
N SER A 101 31.64 9.56 -2.18
CA SER A 101 31.92 9.46 -0.75
C SER A 101 33.42 9.22 -0.47
N TYR A 102 34.07 8.34 -1.22
CA TYR A 102 35.50 8.10 -1.09
C TYR A 102 36.31 9.35 -1.50
N ALA A 103 35.94 10.02 -2.58
CA ALA A 103 36.59 11.26 -2.98
C ALA A 103 36.51 12.34 -1.89
N ALA A 104 35.35 12.51 -1.27
CA ALA A 104 35.18 13.44 -0.15
C ALA A 104 36.10 13.09 1.03
N ARG A 105 36.19 11.82 1.41
CA ARG A 105 37.04 11.34 2.52
C ARG A 105 38.54 11.49 2.22
N VAL A 106 38.92 11.18 1.00
CA VAL A 106 40.34 11.37 0.55
C VAL A 106 40.73 12.85 0.60
N ASN A 107 39.78 13.76 0.36
CA ASN A 107 40.00 15.21 0.50
C ASN A 107 39.85 15.72 1.96
N GLY A 108 39.78 14.82 2.96
CA GLY A 108 39.79 15.18 4.37
C GLY A 108 38.42 15.50 4.96
N ALA A 109 37.33 15.26 4.24
CA ALA A 109 35.96 15.49 4.78
C ALA A 109 35.65 14.56 5.93
N THR A 110 35.16 15.12 7.02
CA THR A 110 34.58 14.37 8.15
C THR A 110 33.30 13.62 7.70
N ALA A 111 32.86 12.64 8.49
CA ALA A 111 31.63 11.89 8.18
C ALA A 111 30.40 12.80 8.08
N TRP A 112 30.36 13.90 8.85
CA TRP A 112 29.27 14.88 8.81
C TRP A 112 29.34 15.75 7.57
N GLU A 113 30.53 16.19 7.18
CA GLU A 113 30.74 16.96 5.95
C GLU A 113 30.44 16.13 4.70
N GLU A 114 30.89 14.87 4.67
CA GLU A 114 30.53 13.92 3.60
C GLU A 114 29.00 13.78 3.51
N TRP A 115 28.32 13.59 4.64
CA TRP A 115 26.87 13.46 4.65
C TRP A 115 26.20 14.73 4.12
N LYS A 116 26.59 15.89 4.63
CA LYS A 116 26.00 17.20 4.28
C LYS A 116 26.27 17.62 2.84
N THR A 117 27.45 17.39 2.32
CA THR A 117 27.90 17.90 1.00
C THR A 117 27.67 16.92 -0.14
N VAL A 118 27.68 15.61 0.14
CA VAL A 118 27.54 14.54 -0.87
C VAL A 118 26.24 13.78 -0.70
N GLN A 119 26.04 13.13 0.46
CA GLN A 119 24.94 12.18 0.61
C GLN A 119 23.56 12.85 0.66
N ALA A 120 23.39 13.88 1.48
CA ALA A 120 22.12 14.54 1.66
C ALA A 120 21.62 15.23 0.37
N PRO A 121 22.43 16.01 -0.38
CA PRO A 121 22.02 16.60 -1.65
C PRO A 121 21.60 15.57 -2.70
N LEU A 122 22.32 14.45 -2.79
CA LEU A 122 22.00 13.37 -3.71
C LEU A 122 20.67 12.67 -3.37
N CYS A 123 20.29 12.63 -2.10
CA CYS A 123 19.07 11.98 -1.64
C CYS A 123 17.87 12.95 -1.51
N ILE A 124 18.04 14.27 -1.69
CA ILE A 124 16.94 15.25 -1.62
C ILE A 124 15.73 14.82 -2.46
N PRO A 125 15.86 14.36 -3.72
CA PRO A 125 14.69 13.91 -4.49
C PRO A 125 13.94 12.76 -3.82
N ALA A 126 14.65 11.80 -3.22
CA ALA A 126 14.03 10.68 -2.51
C ALA A 126 13.33 11.14 -1.23
N TYR A 127 13.94 12.06 -0.47
CA TYR A 127 13.28 12.64 0.73
C TYR A 127 12.03 13.43 0.36
N CYS A 128 12.10 14.26 -0.70
CA CYS A 128 10.94 15.01 -1.19
C CYS A 128 9.82 14.08 -1.69
N SER A 129 10.17 13.05 -2.46
CA SER A 129 9.21 12.07 -2.95
C SER A 129 8.53 11.31 -1.80
N ALA A 130 9.31 10.89 -0.80
CA ALA A 130 8.79 10.21 0.38
C ALA A 130 7.86 11.11 1.20
N ALA A 131 8.22 12.39 1.37
CA ALA A 131 7.40 13.36 2.10
C ALA A 131 6.04 13.56 1.44
N ILE A 132 6.02 13.73 0.12
CA ILE A 132 4.79 13.96 -0.63
C ILE A 132 3.96 12.68 -0.71
N LEU A 133 4.59 11.51 -0.88
CA LEU A 133 3.90 10.23 -0.85
C LEU A 133 3.17 10.02 0.47
N ILE A 134 3.83 10.23 1.61
CA ILE A 134 3.20 10.15 2.94
C ILE A 134 2.11 11.21 3.09
N PHE A 135 2.34 12.45 2.61
CA PHE A 135 1.34 13.50 2.70
C PHE A 135 0.06 13.13 1.95
N MET A 136 0.18 12.64 0.71
CA MET A 136 -0.96 12.24 -0.12
C MET A 136 -1.70 11.05 0.48
N ASP A 137 -0.97 10.04 0.93
CA ASP A 137 -1.55 8.85 1.55
C ASP A 137 -2.22 9.16 2.90
N THR A 138 -1.65 10.08 3.68
CA THR A 138 -2.21 10.48 4.99
C THR A 138 -3.46 11.37 4.83
N ILE A 139 -3.44 12.35 3.92
CA ILE A 139 -4.58 13.26 3.73
C ILE A 139 -5.78 12.55 3.11
N GLY A 140 -5.52 11.50 2.31
CA GLY A 140 -6.56 10.68 1.69
C GLY A 140 -7.02 9.49 2.53
N ASP A 141 -6.36 9.21 3.67
CA ASP A 141 -6.70 8.05 4.51
C ASP A 141 -8.05 8.26 5.20
N PHE A 142 -8.99 7.37 4.88
CA PHE A 142 -10.30 7.29 5.53
C PHE A 142 -10.30 6.28 6.66
N GLY A 143 -9.63 5.14 6.47
CA GLY A 143 -9.76 3.96 7.32
C GLY A 143 -9.29 4.19 8.76
N LEU A 144 -8.12 4.80 8.94
CA LEU A 144 -7.56 5.03 10.27
C LEU A 144 -8.33 6.13 11.04
N PRO A 145 -8.62 7.29 10.44
CA PRO A 145 -9.44 8.30 11.11
C PRO A 145 -10.86 7.82 11.41
N SER A 146 -11.51 7.04 10.56
CA SER A 146 -12.88 6.58 10.79
C SER A 146 -13.00 5.75 12.06
N ALA A 147 -12.05 4.85 12.32
CA ALA A 147 -12.05 4.01 13.51
C ALA A 147 -11.78 4.80 14.81
N ILE A 148 -10.95 5.84 14.76
CA ILE A 148 -10.53 6.60 15.95
C ILE A 148 -11.38 7.85 16.17
N SER A 149 -11.69 8.60 15.11
CA SER A 149 -12.43 9.88 15.19
C SER A 149 -13.88 9.72 15.63
N GLY A 150 -14.50 8.56 15.36
CA GLY A 150 -15.86 8.24 15.80
C GLY A 150 -16.02 8.29 17.31
N VAL A 151 -14.96 7.99 18.07
CA VAL A 151 -14.95 8.00 19.53
C VAL A 151 -14.74 9.41 20.10
N TYR A 152 -13.95 10.27 19.44
CA TYR A 152 -13.46 11.54 20.02
C TYR A 152 -13.84 12.83 19.26
N ARG A 153 -14.79 12.81 18.37
CA ARG A 153 -15.40 14.00 17.74
C ARG A 153 -14.46 15.00 17.03
N PHE A 154 -13.22 14.66 16.75
CA PHE A 154 -12.43 15.45 15.80
C PHE A 154 -12.49 14.82 14.42
N GLN A 155 -12.59 15.65 13.39
CA GLN A 155 -12.87 15.21 12.03
C GLN A 155 -11.68 15.49 11.13
N THR A 156 -11.23 14.45 10.39
CA THR A 156 -10.39 14.62 9.23
C THR A 156 -11.26 14.86 7.99
N LEU A 157 -10.68 15.47 6.93
CA LEU A 157 -11.44 15.76 5.71
C LEU A 157 -12.16 14.53 5.14
N PRO A 158 -11.50 13.35 4.94
CA PRO A 158 -12.19 12.16 4.44
C PRO A 158 -13.33 11.69 5.34
N TYR A 159 -13.15 11.78 6.67
CA TYR A 159 -14.19 11.38 7.61
C TYR A 159 -15.35 12.40 7.65
N ALA A 160 -15.07 13.70 7.56
CA ALA A 160 -16.10 14.74 7.45
C ALA A 160 -16.94 14.59 6.17
N ILE A 161 -16.31 14.22 5.06
CA ILE A 161 -17.00 13.90 3.81
C ILE A 161 -17.97 12.71 4.01
N TYR A 162 -17.51 11.66 4.64
CA TYR A 162 -18.34 10.49 4.97
C TYR A 162 -19.51 10.89 5.87
N GLN A 163 -19.24 11.60 6.95
CA GLN A 163 -20.30 12.05 7.87
C GLN A 163 -21.35 12.91 7.19
N ALA A 164 -20.99 13.77 6.27
CA ALA A 164 -21.94 14.59 5.51
C ALA A 164 -22.95 13.75 4.71
N LEU A 165 -22.60 12.52 4.33
CA LEU A 165 -23.47 11.58 3.62
C LEU A 165 -24.30 10.69 4.56
N TYR A 166 -23.80 10.40 5.77
CA TYR A 166 -24.42 9.42 6.68
C TYR A 166 -25.09 10.04 7.89
N SER A 167 -24.85 11.32 8.18
CA SER A 167 -25.55 12.03 9.26
C SER A 167 -26.85 12.63 8.76
N SER A 168 -27.88 12.64 9.60
CA SER A 168 -29.14 13.31 9.30
C SER A 168 -29.09 14.78 9.72
N PRO A 169 -29.48 15.73 8.85
CA PRO A 169 -29.87 15.56 7.44
C PRO A 169 -28.66 15.30 6.52
N ILE A 170 -28.87 14.50 5.47
CA ILE A 170 -27.83 14.23 4.48
C ILE A 170 -27.44 15.52 3.74
N ARG A 171 -26.13 15.83 3.67
CA ARG A 171 -25.58 17.05 3.10
C ARG A 171 -24.68 16.76 1.89
N PHE A 172 -25.31 16.44 0.75
CA PHE A 172 -24.55 16.24 -0.51
C PHE A 172 -23.77 17.49 -0.95
N ASP A 173 -24.32 18.68 -0.70
CA ASP A 173 -23.68 19.98 -0.94
C ASP A 173 -22.34 20.07 -0.19
N MET A 174 -22.34 19.78 1.09
CA MET A 174 -21.16 19.82 1.93
C MET A 174 -20.15 18.73 1.53
N ALA A 175 -20.60 17.52 1.27
CA ALA A 175 -19.74 16.43 0.82
C ALA A 175 -19.02 16.78 -0.49
N GLY A 176 -19.72 17.41 -1.44
CA GLY A 176 -19.14 17.88 -2.70
C GLY A 176 -18.07 18.96 -2.51
N VAL A 177 -18.38 19.97 -1.70
CA VAL A 177 -17.44 21.08 -1.40
C VAL A 177 -16.18 20.57 -0.71
N LEU A 178 -16.31 19.74 0.33
CA LEU A 178 -15.17 19.17 1.04
C LEU A 178 -14.32 18.27 0.13
N SER A 179 -14.97 17.48 -0.75
CA SER A 179 -14.27 16.66 -1.76
C SER A 179 -13.47 17.52 -2.73
N PHE A 180 -14.05 18.64 -3.18
CA PHE A 180 -13.37 19.59 -4.06
C PHE A 180 -12.12 20.18 -3.39
N TYR A 181 -12.21 20.64 -2.15
CA TYR A 181 -11.05 21.13 -1.41
C TYR A 181 -9.99 20.07 -1.22
N LEU A 182 -10.37 18.82 -0.90
CA LEU A 182 -9.44 17.72 -0.73
C LEU A 182 -8.66 17.44 -2.02
N VAL A 183 -9.34 17.37 -3.17
CA VAL A 183 -8.71 17.20 -4.49
C VAL A 183 -7.79 18.37 -4.82
N LEU A 184 -8.21 19.60 -4.54
CA LEU A 184 -7.40 20.80 -4.79
C LEU A 184 -6.08 20.78 -3.99
N ILE A 185 -6.13 20.38 -2.72
CA ILE A 185 -4.93 20.24 -1.87
C ILE A 185 -4.00 19.16 -2.44
N ILE A 186 -4.54 18.04 -2.89
CA ILE A 186 -3.76 16.94 -3.48
C ILE A 186 -3.11 17.39 -4.79
N ILE A 187 -3.85 18.05 -5.67
CA ILE A 187 -3.31 18.60 -6.91
C ILE A 187 -2.19 19.62 -6.63
N ALA A 188 -2.39 20.50 -5.67
CA ALA A 188 -1.36 21.47 -5.26
C ALA A 188 -0.09 20.78 -4.77
N ALA A 189 -0.22 19.70 -3.97
CA ALA A 189 0.93 18.89 -3.53
C ALA A 189 1.64 18.20 -4.69
N MET A 190 0.90 17.65 -5.66
CA MET A 190 1.46 17.03 -6.87
C MET A 190 2.20 18.05 -7.75
N VAL A 191 1.63 19.24 -7.95
CA VAL A 191 2.29 20.31 -8.70
C VAL A 191 3.57 20.73 -7.99
N LEU A 192 3.53 20.90 -6.66
CA LEU A 192 4.73 21.20 -5.87
C LEU A 192 5.81 20.13 -6.05
N GLN A 193 5.43 18.83 -6.00
CA GLN A 193 6.35 17.72 -6.28
C GLN A 193 6.98 17.85 -7.65
N TYR A 194 6.17 18.07 -8.68
CA TYR A 194 6.66 18.21 -10.05
C TYR A 194 7.64 19.36 -10.21
N LEU A 195 7.35 20.52 -9.59
CA LEU A 195 8.23 21.70 -9.62
C LEU A 195 9.56 21.46 -8.89
N ILE A 196 9.54 20.74 -7.76
CA ILE A 196 10.75 20.40 -6.99
C ILE A 196 11.61 19.40 -7.77
N MET A 197 11.00 18.34 -8.31
CA MET A 197 11.73 17.28 -9.02
C MET A 197 12.17 17.71 -10.41
N GLY A 198 11.40 18.53 -11.12
CA GLY A 198 11.71 18.98 -12.48
C GLY A 198 12.95 19.88 -12.55
N ARG A 199 13.32 20.54 -11.45
CA ARG A 199 14.52 21.41 -11.38
C ARG A 199 15.83 20.67 -11.14
N LYS A 200 15.79 19.38 -10.73
CA LYS A 200 16.99 18.59 -10.40
C LYS A 200 16.87 17.21 -11.04
N ARG A 201 17.16 17.13 -12.33
CA ARG A 201 17.42 15.84 -12.99
C ARG A 201 18.81 15.35 -12.53
N PHE A 202 18.82 14.42 -11.59
CA PHE A 202 20.03 13.66 -11.27
C PHE A 202 19.95 12.35 -12.07
N ASP A 203 20.62 12.33 -13.22
CA ASP A 203 20.85 11.10 -13.98
C ASP A 203 21.95 10.29 -13.28
N PHE A 204 21.54 9.37 -12.38
CA PHE A 204 22.47 8.49 -11.66
C PHE A 204 22.82 7.20 -12.41
N MET A 205 22.40 7.07 -13.67
CA MET A 205 22.46 5.79 -14.37
C MET A 205 23.84 5.38 -14.92
N ASP A 206 24.88 6.22 -14.79
CA ASP A 206 26.12 5.96 -15.56
C ASP A 206 27.41 5.76 -14.77
N THR A 207 27.38 5.52 -13.49
CA THR A 207 28.60 5.23 -12.74
C THR A 207 28.44 4.05 -11.82
N GLY A 208 29.22 3.00 -12.05
CA GLY A 208 29.29 1.75 -11.30
C GLY A 208 28.84 1.85 -9.84
N THR A 209 27.55 1.62 -9.62
CA THR A 209 26.92 1.65 -8.32
C THR A 209 27.30 0.39 -7.57
N VAL A 210 28.06 0.52 -6.50
CA VAL A 210 28.36 -0.58 -5.58
C VAL A 210 27.34 -0.53 -4.45
N GLN A 211 26.70 -1.65 -4.18
CA GLN A 211 25.74 -1.79 -3.08
C GLN A 211 26.39 -1.39 -1.75
N ALA A 212 25.70 -0.57 -0.97
CA ALA A 212 26.20 -0.14 0.34
C ALA A 212 26.28 -1.35 1.28
N VAL A 213 27.47 -1.68 1.75
CA VAL A 213 27.66 -2.70 2.81
C VAL A 213 27.54 -1.98 4.14
N PRO A 214 26.56 -2.32 5.00
CA PRO A 214 26.43 -1.70 6.30
C PRO A 214 27.59 -2.09 7.22
N GLU A 215 28.02 -1.14 8.05
CA GLU A 215 29.09 -1.35 9.03
C GLU A 215 28.52 -1.94 10.31
N ARG A 216 29.35 -2.63 11.09
CA ARG A 216 28.96 -3.08 12.42
C ARG A 216 28.95 -1.89 13.40
N PRO A 217 27.86 -1.66 14.13
CA PRO A 217 27.79 -0.55 15.07
C PRO A 217 28.69 -0.80 16.31
N PRO A 218 29.16 0.25 16.99
CA PRO A 218 29.73 0.12 18.33
C PRO A 218 28.76 -0.62 19.26
N ARG A 219 29.29 -1.39 20.22
CA ARG A 219 28.46 -2.28 21.08
C ARG A 219 27.26 -1.57 21.71
N ALA A 220 27.45 -0.40 22.30
CA ALA A 220 26.37 0.36 22.94
C ALA A 220 25.31 0.81 21.90
N ALA A 221 25.74 1.34 20.77
CA ALA A 221 24.83 1.73 19.68
C ALA A 221 24.09 0.50 19.08
N GLY A 222 24.78 -0.64 18.96
CA GLY A 222 24.18 -1.88 18.49
C GLY A 222 23.08 -2.40 19.42
N ILE A 223 23.29 -2.33 20.74
CA ILE A 223 22.26 -2.70 21.74
C ILE A 223 21.07 -1.75 21.61
N LEU A 224 21.30 -0.44 21.60
CA LEU A 224 20.24 0.56 21.46
C LEU A 224 19.43 0.37 20.18
N LEU A 225 20.10 0.17 19.03
CA LEU A 225 19.43 -0.06 17.73
C LEU A 225 18.58 -1.35 17.73
N ASN A 226 19.08 -2.42 18.39
CA ASN A 226 18.30 -3.66 18.49
C ASN A 226 17.07 -3.48 19.40
N ILE A 227 17.21 -2.82 20.55
CA ILE A 227 16.09 -2.55 21.45
C ILE A 227 15.05 -1.67 20.72
N THR A 228 15.48 -0.55 20.13
CA THR A 228 14.58 0.36 19.43
C THR A 228 13.89 -0.31 18.25
N GLY A 229 14.63 -1.04 17.41
CA GLY A 229 14.05 -1.73 16.25
C GLY A 229 13.05 -2.82 16.65
N THR A 230 13.36 -3.61 17.71
CA THR A 230 12.43 -4.62 18.24
C THR A 230 11.19 -3.97 18.85
N PHE A 231 11.37 -2.90 19.65
CA PHE A 231 10.28 -2.17 20.27
C PHE A 231 9.35 -1.54 19.21
N LEU A 232 9.89 -0.96 18.15
CA LEU A 232 9.10 -0.41 17.06
C LEU A 232 8.31 -1.50 16.31
N ALA A 233 8.93 -2.62 15.98
CA ALA A 233 8.24 -3.73 15.35
C ALA A 233 7.12 -4.29 16.25
N PHE A 234 7.39 -4.40 17.55
CA PHE A 234 6.38 -4.80 18.54
C PHE A 234 5.22 -3.79 18.59
N LEU A 235 5.52 -2.51 18.73
CA LEU A 235 4.52 -1.46 18.84
C LEU A 235 3.65 -1.34 17.57
N THR A 236 4.24 -1.49 16.40
CA THR A 236 3.54 -1.30 15.12
C THR A 236 2.74 -2.52 14.66
N LEU A 237 3.17 -3.73 15.02
CA LEU A 237 2.52 -4.97 14.59
C LEU A 237 1.91 -5.74 15.76
N CYS A 238 2.71 -6.05 16.80
CA CYS A 238 2.26 -6.94 17.87
C CYS A 238 1.14 -6.31 18.71
N VAL A 239 1.21 -4.99 18.96
CA VAL A 239 0.16 -4.31 19.71
C VAL A 239 -1.18 -4.35 18.97
N PRO A 240 -1.35 -3.83 17.75
CA PRO A 240 -2.64 -3.84 17.08
C PRO A 240 -3.11 -5.25 16.70
N ILE A 241 -2.24 -6.09 16.12
CA ILE A 241 -2.62 -7.44 15.70
C ILE A 241 -2.90 -8.33 16.93
N GLY A 242 -2.04 -8.27 17.95
CA GLY A 242 -2.21 -9.03 19.18
C GLY A 242 -3.50 -8.67 19.90
N SER A 243 -3.83 -7.37 19.98
CA SER A 243 -5.09 -6.92 20.57
C SER A 243 -6.32 -7.39 19.77
N THR A 244 -6.22 -7.41 18.44
CA THR A 244 -7.28 -7.98 17.58
C THR A 244 -7.44 -9.48 17.84
N VAL A 245 -6.33 -10.22 17.96
CA VAL A 245 -6.38 -11.66 18.27
C VAL A 245 -6.98 -11.90 19.66
N ILE A 246 -6.56 -11.17 20.68
CA ILE A 246 -7.10 -11.29 22.03
C ILE A 246 -8.60 -11.02 22.02
N MET A 247 -9.04 -9.92 21.38
CA MET A 247 -10.44 -9.56 21.32
C MET A 247 -11.30 -10.59 20.58
N SER A 248 -10.75 -11.24 19.54
CA SER A 248 -11.47 -12.26 18.78
C SER A 248 -11.83 -13.52 19.59
N PHE A 249 -11.08 -13.77 20.66
CA PHE A 249 -11.32 -14.87 21.60
C PHE A 249 -11.98 -14.43 22.91
N SER A 250 -12.37 -13.17 23.03
CA SER A 250 -13.03 -12.66 24.24
C SER A 250 -14.55 -12.89 24.19
N ASP A 251 -15.11 -13.39 25.26
CA ASP A 251 -16.57 -13.56 25.45
C ASP A 251 -17.29 -12.26 25.85
N SER A 252 -16.51 -11.22 26.12
CA SER A 252 -17.00 -9.93 26.61
C SER A 252 -16.42 -8.76 25.80
N ILE A 253 -17.17 -7.66 25.76
CA ILE A 253 -16.70 -6.37 25.24
C ILE A 253 -15.49 -5.85 26.06
N SER A 254 -15.40 -6.29 27.32
CA SER A 254 -14.33 -5.91 28.25
C SER A 254 -13.33 -7.04 28.40
N VAL A 255 -12.08 -6.77 28.00
CA VAL A 255 -10.97 -7.70 28.23
C VAL A 255 -10.63 -7.84 29.73
N ALA A 256 -11.16 -6.96 30.61
CA ALA A 256 -10.99 -7.06 32.06
C ALA A 256 -11.58 -8.34 32.65
N ASN A 257 -12.69 -8.83 32.07
CA ASN A 257 -13.32 -10.08 32.42
C ASN A 257 -13.13 -11.12 31.31
N PHE A 258 -11.88 -11.24 30.84
CA PHE A 258 -11.56 -12.12 29.72
C PHE A 258 -11.91 -13.57 30.02
N GLY A 259 -12.93 -14.08 29.35
CA GLY A 259 -13.21 -15.50 29.21
C GLY A 259 -12.84 -15.95 27.80
N PHE A 260 -12.11 -17.03 27.69
CA PHE A 260 -11.77 -17.59 26.38
C PHE A 260 -13.00 -18.23 25.73
N THR A 261 -13.36 -17.76 24.53
CA THR A 261 -14.47 -18.34 23.76
C THR A 261 -14.12 -18.49 22.28
N LEU A 262 -14.70 -19.49 21.64
CA LEU A 262 -14.73 -19.63 20.18
C LEU A 262 -16.08 -19.21 19.58
N GLU A 263 -17.00 -18.74 20.42
CA GLU A 263 -18.35 -18.40 20.00
C GLU A 263 -18.37 -17.26 18.97
N ASN A 264 -17.46 -16.29 19.08
CA ASN A 264 -17.31 -15.23 18.08
C ASN A 264 -17.06 -15.80 16.68
N TYR A 265 -16.16 -16.79 16.57
CA TYR A 265 -15.89 -17.46 15.31
C TYR A 265 -17.05 -18.31 14.82
N LYS A 266 -17.72 -19.03 15.74
CA LYS A 266 -18.89 -19.84 15.43
C LYS A 266 -20.01 -18.97 14.87
N ASN A 267 -20.32 -17.88 15.55
CA ASN A 267 -21.36 -16.95 15.13
C ASN A 267 -21.04 -16.30 13.78
N VAL A 268 -19.82 -15.80 13.62
CA VAL A 268 -19.40 -15.07 12.41
C VAL A 268 -19.32 -16.00 11.19
N ILE A 269 -18.85 -17.25 11.35
CA ILE A 269 -18.63 -18.19 10.23
C ILE A 269 -19.86 -19.03 9.95
N LEU A 270 -20.52 -19.56 11.01
CA LEU A 270 -21.54 -20.59 10.86
C LEU A 270 -22.98 -20.06 11.03
N GLU A 271 -23.21 -19.18 12.01
CA GLU A 271 -24.59 -18.79 12.37
C GLU A 271 -25.07 -17.58 11.56
N SER A 272 -24.30 -16.49 11.45
CA SER A 272 -24.75 -15.30 10.73
C SER A 272 -24.66 -15.45 9.21
N GLY A 273 -23.70 -16.20 8.70
CA GLY A 273 -23.41 -16.32 7.27
C GLY A 273 -23.01 -14.99 6.59
N GLU A 274 -23.00 -13.88 7.33
CA GLU A 274 -22.73 -12.55 6.78
C GLU A 274 -21.26 -12.36 6.43
N LEU A 275 -20.34 -12.96 7.18
CA LEU A 275 -18.94 -12.97 6.83
C LEU A 275 -18.71 -13.63 5.48
N LEU A 276 -19.31 -14.80 5.25
CA LEU A 276 -19.13 -15.55 3.99
C LEU A 276 -19.69 -14.77 2.80
N LYS A 277 -20.89 -14.16 2.96
CA LYS A 277 -21.44 -13.26 1.93
C LYS A 277 -20.57 -12.04 1.69
N GLY A 278 -20.10 -11.38 2.77
CA GLY A 278 -19.22 -10.24 2.68
C GLY A 278 -17.88 -10.59 2.00
N LEU A 279 -17.36 -11.78 2.26
CA LEU A 279 -16.15 -12.31 1.61
C LEU A 279 -16.40 -12.61 0.12
N GLU A 280 -17.50 -13.28 -0.22
CA GLU A 280 -17.90 -13.56 -1.60
C GLU A 280 -18.05 -12.25 -2.40
N HIS A 281 -18.78 -11.28 -1.86
CA HIS A 281 -18.96 -9.98 -2.50
C HIS A 281 -17.61 -9.26 -2.71
N SER A 282 -16.76 -9.23 -1.69
CA SER A 282 -15.45 -8.58 -1.78
C SER A 282 -14.52 -9.27 -2.78
N LEU A 283 -14.49 -10.60 -2.78
CA LEU A 283 -13.66 -11.37 -3.73
C LEU A 283 -14.17 -11.20 -5.17
N GLY A 284 -15.50 -11.20 -5.36
CA GLY A 284 -16.12 -10.97 -6.68
C GLY A 284 -15.81 -9.58 -7.24
N ILE A 285 -15.98 -8.52 -6.42
CA ILE A 285 -15.63 -7.15 -6.79
C ILE A 285 -14.14 -7.04 -7.11
N ALA A 286 -13.28 -7.57 -6.24
CA ALA A 286 -11.84 -7.48 -6.40
C ALA A 286 -11.33 -8.25 -7.64
N ALA A 287 -11.89 -9.43 -7.91
CA ALA A 287 -11.57 -10.19 -9.11
C ALA A 287 -11.98 -9.43 -10.38
N ALA A 288 -13.19 -8.88 -10.41
CA ALA A 288 -13.67 -8.08 -11.53
C ALA A 288 -12.80 -6.82 -11.72
N ALA A 289 -12.50 -6.10 -10.63
CA ALA A 289 -11.64 -4.91 -10.65
C ALA A 289 -10.22 -5.23 -11.15
N ALA A 290 -9.62 -6.31 -10.67
CA ALA A 290 -8.28 -6.72 -11.07
C ALA A 290 -8.23 -7.17 -12.54
N VAL A 291 -9.20 -7.96 -13.01
CA VAL A 291 -9.24 -8.42 -14.41
C VAL A 291 -9.50 -7.27 -15.38
N LEU A 292 -10.56 -6.49 -15.15
CA LEU A 292 -10.92 -5.38 -16.05
C LEU A 292 -9.87 -4.26 -15.96
N GLY A 293 -9.38 -3.97 -14.75
CA GLY A 293 -8.30 -3.03 -14.54
C GLY A 293 -7.01 -3.46 -15.23
N LEU A 294 -6.69 -4.78 -15.26
CA LEU A 294 -5.52 -5.32 -15.94
C LEU A 294 -5.62 -5.16 -17.47
N LEU A 295 -6.78 -5.42 -18.04
CA LEU A 295 -7.01 -5.25 -19.47
C LEU A 295 -6.83 -3.78 -19.89
N LEU A 296 -7.48 -2.86 -19.17
CA LEU A 296 -7.40 -1.42 -19.47
C LEU A 296 -6.01 -0.85 -19.13
N GLY A 297 -5.44 -1.20 -17.98
CA GLY A 297 -4.11 -0.76 -17.56
C GLY A 297 -3.00 -1.28 -18.47
N PHE A 298 -3.13 -2.50 -18.99
CA PHE A 298 -2.19 -3.04 -19.98
C PHE A 298 -2.21 -2.22 -21.28
N PHE A 299 -3.42 -1.91 -21.78
CA PHE A 299 -3.58 -1.07 -22.97
C PHE A 299 -2.97 0.33 -22.76
N VAL A 300 -3.30 0.98 -21.64
CA VAL A 300 -2.73 2.30 -21.30
C VAL A 300 -1.21 2.24 -21.20
N SER A 301 -0.65 1.24 -20.51
CA SER A 301 0.80 1.05 -20.37
C SER A 301 1.49 0.78 -21.71
N TYR A 302 0.84 0.04 -22.61
CA TYR A 302 1.33 -0.20 -23.97
C TYR A 302 1.42 1.11 -24.75
N VAL A 303 0.36 1.93 -24.73
CA VAL A 303 0.35 3.25 -25.40
C VAL A 303 1.45 4.15 -24.85
N MET A 304 1.64 4.16 -23.53
CA MET A 304 2.66 5.01 -22.88
C MET A 304 4.09 4.62 -23.29
N ASN A 305 4.40 3.32 -23.42
CA ASN A 305 5.76 2.85 -23.65
C ASN A 305 6.11 2.70 -25.13
N TYR A 306 5.15 2.29 -25.99
CA TYR A 306 5.46 1.84 -27.34
C TYR A 306 4.70 2.59 -28.44
N SER A 307 3.93 3.64 -28.09
CA SER A 307 3.20 4.46 -29.05
C SER A 307 3.76 5.88 -29.11
N ASP A 308 3.68 6.49 -30.28
CA ASP A 308 3.98 7.92 -30.51
C ASP A 308 2.75 8.81 -30.35
N PHE A 309 1.74 8.33 -29.62
CA PHE A 309 0.49 9.04 -29.41
C PHE A 309 0.72 10.42 -28.76
N ALA A 310 0.24 11.48 -29.40
CA ALA A 310 0.50 12.85 -28.98
C ALA A 310 0.05 13.16 -27.53
N LEU A 311 -1.05 12.54 -27.07
CA LEU A 311 -1.62 12.77 -25.76
C LEU A 311 -1.05 11.82 -24.66
N LYS A 312 -0.02 11.04 -24.94
CA LYS A 312 0.55 10.10 -23.95
C LYS A 312 1.00 10.80 -22.64
N ARG A 313 1.47 12.06 -22.74
CA ARG A 313 1.81 12.84 -21.53
C ARG A 313 0.57 13.20 -20.71
N VAL A 314 -0.54 13.51 -21.37
CA VAL A 314 -1.80 13.80 -20.69
C VAL A 314 -2.32 12.55 -19.99
N ILE A 315 -2.27 11.38 -20.64
CA ILE A 315 -2.64 10.10 -20.06
C ILE A 315 -1.76 9.78 -18.84
N ASP A 316 -0.46 10.04 -18.91
CA ASP A 316 0.46 9.85 -17.80
C ASP A 316 0.10 10.71 -16.58
N VAL A 317 -0.13 12.01 -16.82
CA VAL A 317 -0.55 12.96 -15.76
C VAL A 317 -1.91 12.56 -15.18
N LEU A 318 -2.90 12.23 -16.02
CA LEU A 318 -4.22 11.78 -15.56
C LEU A 318 -4.12 10.50 -14.73
N SER A 319 -3.28 9.55 -15.14
CA SER A 319 -3.04 8.33 -14.37
C SER A 319 -2.39 8.60 -13.01
N LEU A 320 -1.49 9.59 -12.92
CA LEU A 320 -0.92 10.03 -11.64
C LEU A 320 -1.96 10.71 -10.75
N VAL A 321 -2.76 11.62 -11.32
CA VAL A 321 -3.84 12.29 -10.58
C VAL A 321 -4.86 11.27 -10.08
N ALA A 322 -5.27 10.33 -10.93
CA ALA A 322 -6.23 9.29 -10.55
C ALA A 322 -5.71 8.39 -9.41
N LEU A 323 -4.40 8.10 -9.37
CA LEU A 323 -3.78 7.35 -8.26
C LEU A 323 -3.86 8.12 -6.94
N ALA A 324 -3.85 9.45 -7.01
CA ALA A 324 -3.84 10.32 -5.84
C ALA A 324 -5.24 10.63 -5.30
N VAL A 325 -6.31 10.36 -6.08
CA VAL A 325 -7.68 10.64 -5.64
C VAL A 325 -8.08 9.68 -4.52
N PRO A 326 -8.48 10.19 -3.33
CA PRO A 326 -8.94 9.35 -2.23
C PRO A 326 -10.20 8.55 -2.60
N GLY A 327 -10.29 7.32 -2.09
CA GLY A 327 -11.42 6.43 -2.38
C GLY A 327 -12.78 7.01 -2.00
N VAL A 328 -12.88 7.78 -0.90
CA VAL A 328 -14.11 8.46 -0.49
C VAL A 328 -14.55 9.49 -1.54
N VAL A 329 -13.60 10.30 -2.05
CA VAL A 329 -13.88 11.30 -3.10
C VAL A 329 -14.30 10.62 -4.40
N LEU A 330 -13.63 9.52 -4.76
CA LEU A 330 -14.01 8.72 -5.92
C LEU A 330 -15.46 8.21 -5.78
N GLY A 331 -15.79 7.64 -4.60
CA GLY A 331 -17.15 7.16 -4.32
C GLY A 331 -18.22 8.24 -4.47
N ILE A 332 -17.98 9.42 -3.92
CA ILE A 332 -18.90 10.57 -4.04
C ILE A 332 -19.02 11.04 -5.50
N GLY A 333 -17.90 11.11 -6.21
CA GLY A 333 -17.91 11.45 -7.64
C GLY A 333 -18.80 10.50 -8.43
N TYR A 334 -18.77 9.21 -8.11
CA TYR A 334 -19.66 8.21 -8.71
C TYR A 334 -21.12 8.45 -8.34
N ILE A 335 -21.46 8.78 -7.08
CA ILE A 335 -22.82 9.14 -6.69
C ILE A 335 -23.31 10.33 -7.52
N PHE A 336 -22.54 11.40 -7.61
CA PHE A 336 -22.93 12.60 -8.35
C PHE A 336 -23.11 12.35 -9.84
N VAL A 337 -22.21 11.61 -10.48
CA VAL A 337 -22.29 11.34 -11.91
C VAL A 337 -23.46 10.40 -12.22
N TRP A 338 -23.60 9.29 -11.50
CA TRP A 338 -24.61 8.27 -11.81
C TRP A 338 -26.04 8.65 -11.42
N ASN A 339 -26.24 9.73 -10.66
CA ASN A 339 -27.55 10.31 -10.38
C ASN A 339 -27.93 11.48 -11.30
N GLN A 340 -27.17 11.72 -12.39
CA GLN A 340 -27.51 12.75 -13.35
C GLN A 340 -28.65 12.31 -14.27
N ARG A 341 -29.60 13.22 -14.57
CA ARG A 341 -30.79 12.96 -15.41
C ARG A 341 -30.44 12.40 -16.80
N TRP A 342 -29.34 12.84 -17.39
CA TRP A 342 -28.91 12.33 -18.69
C TRP A 342 -28.48 10.87 -18.66
N ILE A 343 -27.89 10.40 -17.57
CA ILE A 343 -27.55 8.97 -17.37
C ILE A 343 -28.81 8.14 -17.15
N GLU A 344 -29.77 8.69 -16.39
CA GLU A 344 -31.08 8.08 -16.19
C GLU A 344 -31.81 7.90 -17.51
N ASN A 345 -31.84 8.93 -18.37
CA ASN A 345 -32.44 8.90 -19.68
C ASN A 345 -31.78 7.87 -20.64
N LEU A 346 -30.53 7.52 -20.43
CA LEU A 346 -29.81 6.47 -21.16
C LEU A 346 -30.05 5.06 -20.59
N GLY A 347 -30.80 4.90 -19.50
CA GLY A 347 -31.01 3.64 -18.83
C GLY A 347 -29.76 3.05 -18.17
N LEU A 348 -28.75 3.89 -17.89
CA LEU A 348 -27.44 3.50 -17.34
C LEU A 348 -27.34 3.74 -15.81
N GLN A 349 -28.47 3.83 -15.11
CA GLN A 349 -28.46 3.98 -13.66
C GLN A 349 -27.80 2.79 -12.98
N MET A 350 -26.75 3.09 -12.20
CA MET A 350 -26.01 2.07 -11.44
C MET A 350 -26.04 2.32 -9.93
N TYR A 351 -26.41 3.53 -9.50
CA TYR A 351 -26.48 3.85 -8.07
C TYR A 351 -27.46 2.93 -7.34
N GLY A 352 -27.10 2.47 -6.16
CA GLY A 352 -27.89 1.47 -5.41
C GLY A 352 -27.74 0.02 -5.93
N THR A 353 -26.83 -0.23 -6.88
CA THR A 353 -26.54 -1.59 -7.38
C THR A 353 -25.07 -1.97 -7.13
N PRO A 354 -24.75 -3.28 -7.02
CA PRO A 354 -23.34 -3.72 -6.91
C PRO A 354 -22.45 -3.31 -8.06
N LYS A 355 -23.02 -3.03 -9.24
CA LYS A 355 -22.27 -2.64 -10.44
C LYS A 355 -21.46 -1.36 -10.26
N ILE A 356 -21.98 -0.40 -9.46
CA ILE A 356 -21.27 0.87 -9.23
C ILE A 356 -19.99 0.66 -8.41
N ILE A 357 -20.01 -0.28 -7.44
CA ILE A 357 -18.82 -0.60 -6.64
C ILE A 357 -17.75 -1.24 -7.54
N VAL A 358 -18.16 -2.19 -8.40
CA VAL A 358 -17.24 -2.81 -9.37
C VAL A 358 -16.60 -1.75 -10.26
N LEU A 359 -17.42 -0.85 -10.82
CA LEU A 359 -16.92 0.20 -11.72
C LEU A 359 -15.96 1.17 -11.01
N ALA A 360 -16.30 1.59 -9.80
CA ALA A 360 -15.41 2.44 -8.99
C ALA A 360 -14.11 1.72 -8.61
N SER A 361 -14.19 0.43 -8.27
CA SER A 361 -13.02 -0.40 -7.96
C SER A 361 -12.12 -0.62 -9.18
N VAL A 362 -12.70 -0.80 -10.37
CA VAL A 362 -11.96 -0.85 -11.64
C VAL A 362 -11.23 0.48 -11.88
N ALA A 363 -11.92 1.60 -11.71
CA ALA A 363 -11.32 2.92 -11.89
C ALA A 363 -10.16 3.18 -10.91
N ALA A 364 -10.27 2.72 -9.66
CA ALA A 364 -9.19 2.79 -8.69
C ALA A 364 -8.02 1.84 -9.00
N ALA A 365 -8.29 0.68 -9.59
CA ALA A 365 -7.27 -0.32 -9.93
C ALA A 365 -6.42 0.08 -11.16
N ILE A 366 -7.03 0.73 -12.17
CA ILE A 366 -6.34 1.10 -13.42
C ILE A 366 -5.02 1.87 -13.18
N PRO A 367 -4.96 2.94 -12.38
CA PRO A 367 -3.72 3.68 -12.17
C PRO A 367 -2.62 2.85 -11.53
N VAL A 368 -2.96 2.01 -10.55
CA VAL A 368 -2.02 1.10 -9.85
C VAL A 368 -1.41 0.12 -10.85
N ILE A 369 -2.27 -0.57 -11.60
CA ILE A 369 -1.87 -1.54 -12.63
C ILE A 369 -1.02 -0.88 -13.70
N THR A 370 -1.44 0.29 -14.18
CA THR A 370 -0.72 1.07 -15.20
C THR A 370 0.71 1.38 -14.74
N ARG A 371 0.90 1.80 -13.49
CA ARG A 371 2.25 2.10 -12.95
C ARG A 371 3.14 0.87 -12.89
N VAL A 372 2.61 -0.25 -12.38
CA VAL A 372 3.36 -1.50 -12.29
C VAL A 372 3.74 -2.02 -13.68
N LEU A 373 2.80 -2.03 -14.62
CA LEU A 373 3.05 -2.51 -15.99
C LEU A 373 3.96 -1.58 -16.78
N THR A 374 3.82 -0.26 -16.65
CA THR A 374 4.70 0.72 -17.30
C THR A 374 6.15 0.53 -16.86
N GLY A 375 6.38 0.32 -15.55
CA GLY A 375 7.71 0.00 -15.03
C GLY A 375 8.28 -1.33 -15.54
N GLY A 376 7.42 -2.33 -15.75
CA GLY A 376 7.82 -3.61 -16.36
C GLY A 376 8.11 -3.47 -17.86
N MET A 377 7.25 -2.79 -18.60
CA MET A 377 7.38 -2.57 -20.05
C MET A 377 8.59 -1.71 -20.39
N ALA A 378 8.96 -0.74 -19.56
CA ALA A 378 10.14 0.11 -19.75
C ALA A 378 11.48 -0.68 -19.79
N LYS A 379 11.49 -1.90 -19.23
CA LYS A 379 12.66 -2.80 -19.27
C LYS A 379 12.77 -3.59 -20.57
N ILE A 380 11.72 -3.60 -21.40
CA ILE A 380 11.70 -4.34 -22.67
C ILE A 380 12.00 -3.34 -23.80
N PRO A 381 13.14 -3.49 -24.51
CA PRO A 381 13.49 -2.58 -25.60
C PRO A 381 12.45 -2.58 -26.71
N GLY A 382 12.00 -1.40 -27.15
CA GLY A 382 11.04 -1.26 -28.24
C GLY A 382 11.54 -1.84 -29.57
N GLN A 383 12.87 -1.94 -29.74
CA GLN A 383 13.53 -2.57 -30.88
C GLN A 383 13.11 -4.02 -31.10
N MET A 384 12.83 -4.79 -30.02
CA MET A 384 12.34 -6.17 -30.13
C MET A 384 10.96 -6.23 -30.83
N LEU A 385 10.07 -5.29 -30.46
CA LEU A 385 8.73 -5.20 -31.06
C LEU A 385 8.80 -4.69 -32.50
N PHE A 386 9.77 -3.82 -32.76
CA PHE A 386 10.01 -3.30 -34.12
C PHE A 386 10.58 -4.38 -35.03
N ALA A 387 11.57 -5.18 -34.59
CA ALA A 387 12.12 -6.31 -35.33
C ALA A 387 11.03 -7.34 -35.70
N ALA A 388 10.16 -7.69 -34.73
CA ALA A 388 9.02 -8.58 -35.00
C ALA A 388 8.04 -7.99 -36.04
N ARG A 389 7.83 -6.66 -36.01
CA ARG A 389 7.00 -5.96 -37.00
C ARG A 389 7.59 -6.05 -38.41
N LEU A 390 8.92 -5.92 -38.54
CA LEU A 390 9.62 -6.07 -39.81
C LEU A 390 9.46 -7.47 -40.39
N GLN A 391 9.31 -8.49 -39.52
CA GLN A 391 9.04 -9.88 -39.94
C GLN A 391 7.54 -10.15 -40.18
N GLY A 392 6.71 -9.12 -40.22
CA GLY A 392 5.26 -9.25 -40.52
C GLY A 392 4.39 -9.57 -39.28
N ALA A 393 4.93 -9.59 -38.07
CA ALA A 393 4.14 -9.88 -36.89
C ALA A 393 3.14 -8.75 -36.58
N GLY A 394 1.85 -9.04 -36.59
CA GLY A 394 0.79 -8.13 -36.19
C GLY A 394 0.82 -7.80 -34.71
N LEU A 395 0.02 -6.83 -34.25
CA LEU A 395 -0.03 -6.39 -32.84
C LEU A 395 -0.32 -7.56 -31.89
N SER A 396 -1.37 -8.33 -32.19
CA SER A 396 -1.79 -9.47 -31.36
C SER A 396 -0.66 -10.50 -31.20
N MET A 397 0.07 -10.81 -32.29
CA MET A 397 1.20 -11.73 -32.26
C MET A 397 2.34 -11.19 -31.40
N ARG A 398 2.73 -9.91 -31.54
CA ARG A 398 3.78 -9.28 -30.71
C ARG A 398 3.43 -9.25 -29.23
N VAL A 399 2.16 -8.96 -28.91
CA VAL A 399 1.69 -9.00 -27.51
C VAL A 399 1.79 -10.42 -26.98
N ARG A 400 1.30 -11.41 -27.72
CA ARG A 400 1.18 -12.81 -27.27
C ARG A 400 2.53 -13.54 -27.18
N THR A 401 3.45 -13.25 -28.10
CA THR A 401 4.73 -13.97 -28.20
C THR A 401 5.89 -13.24 -27.50
N ILE A 402 5.83 -11.93 -27.32
CA ILE A 402 6.92 -11.15 -26.74
C ILE A 402 6.50 -10.55 -25.38
N LEU A 403 5.44 -9.70 -25.38
CA LEU A 403 5.13 -8.93 -24.18
C LEU A 403 4.57 -9.80 -23.04
N LEU A 404 3.55 -10.63 -23.32
CA LEU A 404 2.94 -11.46 -22.27
C LEU A 404 3.93 -12.43 -21.61
N PRO A 405 4.80 -13.15 -22.34
CA PRO A 405 5.79 -14.01 -21.71
C PRO A 405 6.81 -13.25 -20.86
N LEU A 406 7.33 -12.14 -21.36
CA LEU A 406 8.34 -11.33 -20.65
C LEU A 406 7.75 -10.59 -19.45
N LEU A 407 6.49 -10.18 -19.52
CA LEU A 407 5.80 -9.43 -18.47
C LEU A 407 5.02 -10.33 -17.49
N LYS A 408 5.03 -11.64 -17.66
CA LYS A 408 4.18 -12.55 -16.88
C LYS A 408 4.26 -12.31 -15.36
N ALA A 409 5.47 -12.17 -14.83
CA ALA A 409 5.67 -11.89 -13.42
C ALA A 409 5.15 -10.51 -12.99
N THR A 410 5.30 -9.50 -13.86
CA THR A 410 4.80 -8.14 -13.62
C THR A 410 3.27 -8.10 -13.69
N ILE A 411 2.68 -8.84 -14.64
CA ILE A 411 1.22 -8.97 -14.79
C ILE A 411 0.61 -9.58 -13.54
N VAL A 412 1.19 -10.68 -13.04
CA VAL A 412 0.72 -11.30 -11.79
C VAL A 412 0.87 -10.36 -10.60
N SER A 413 1.99 -9.67 -10.48
CA SER A 413 2.20 -8.69 -9.40
C SER A 413 1.19 -7.54 -9.49
N ALA A 414 0.90 -7.02 -10.70
CA ALA A 414 -0.10 -5.99 -10.91
C ALA A 414 -1.51 -6.47 -10.54
N PHE A 415 -1.86 -7.70 -10.95
CA PHE A 415 -3.13 -8.33 -10.61
C PHE A 415 -3.28 -8.47 -9.09
N LEU A 416 -2.30 -9.06 -8.40
CA LEU A 416 -2.36 -9.27 -6.94
C LEU A 416 -2.41 -7.96 -6.15
N SER A 417 -1.69 -6.92 -6.61
CA SER A 417 -1.73 -5.60 -5.99
C SER A 417 -3.11 -4.96 -6.12
N ALA A 418 -3.73 -5.03 -7.30
CA ALA A 418 -5.07 -4.50 -7.54
C ALA A 418 -6.15 -5.30 -6.81
N PHE A 419 -6.03 -6.63 -6.82
CA PHE A 419 -6.93 -7.54 -6.12
C PHE A 419 -6.93 -7.28 -4.60
N GLY A 420 -5.75 -7.32 -3.97
CA GLY A 420 -5.62 -7.09 -2.54
C GLY A 420 -6.10 -5.69 -2.11
N GLY A 421 -5.73 -4.65 -2.89
CA GLY A 421 -6.19 -3.29 -2.66
C GLY A 421 -7.71 -3.13 -2.79
N SER A 422 -8.36 -3.88 -3.69
CA SER A 422 -9.82 -3.81 -3.91
C SER A 422 -10.59 -4.57 -2.83
N VAL A 423 -10.13 -5.75 -2.38
CA VAL A 423 -10.79 -6.54 -1.31
C VAL A 423 -10.97 -5.72 -0.05
N PHE A 424 -9.93 -4.99 0.34
CA PHE A 424 -9.89 -4.22 1.58
C PHE A 424 -10.19 -2.73 1.39
N ASN A 425 -10.74 -2.32 0.28
CA ASN A 425 -11.05 -0.91 0.04
C ASN A 425 -12.27 -0.47 0.85
N LEU A 426 -12.04 -0.05 2.10
CA LEU A 426 -13.09 0.43 2.97
C LEU A 426 -13.73 1.72 2.40
N ALA A 427 -12.92 2.66 1.91
CA ALA A 427 -13.36 4.00 1.51
C ALA A 427 -14.41 3.98 0.38
N ILE A 428 -14.14 3.23 -0.70
CA ILE A 428 -15.09 3.10 -1.82
C ILE A 428 -16.31 2.29 -1.40
N ASN A 429 -16.05 1.16 -0.71
CA ASN A 429 -17.10 0.23 -0.34
C ASN A 429 -18.12 0.87 0.61
N THR A 430 -17.66 1.61 1.63
CA THR A 430 -18.54 2.26 2.59
C THR A 430 -19.43 3.34 1.96
N VAL A 431 -18.92 4.06 0.95
CA VAL A 431 -19.69 5.12 0.28
C VAL A 431 -20.72 4.57 -0.72
N LEU A 432 -20.40 3.44 -1.39
CA LEU A 432 -21.17 2.96 -2.55
C LEU A 432 -21.97 1.67 -2.30
N TYR A 433 -21.79 0.97 -1.15
CA TYR A 433 -22.48 -0.31 -0.98
C TYR A 433 -24.01 -0.14 -0.94
N PRO A 434 -24.74 -0.94 -1.74
CA PRO A 434 -26.19 -0.92 -1.72
C PRO A 434 -26.74 -1.70 -0.52
N PRO A 435 -28.01 -1.46 -0.15
CA PRO A 435 -28.68 -2.26 0.88
C PRO A 435 -28.54 -3.77 0.60
N ASN A 436 -28.29 -4.56 1.64
CA ASN A 436 -28.12 -6.01 1.58
C ASN A 436 -26.94 -6.54 0.76
N TYR A 437 -25.98 -5.68 0.38
CA TYR A 437 -24.77 -6.09 -0.32
C TYR A 437 -23.51 -5.63 0.44
N THR A 438 -23.38 -6.14 1.66
CA THR A 438 -22.24 -5.80 2.53
C THR A 438 -20.96 -6.45 2.03
N THR A 439 -19.88 -5.70 1.98
CA THR A 439 -18.52 -6.21 1.68
C THR A 439 -17.78 -6.53 2.97
N LEU A 440 -16.70 -7.34 2.89
CA LEU A 440 -15.91 -7.73 4.07
C LEU A 440 -15.41 -6.52 4.86
N SER A 441 -14.86 -5.50 4.18
CA SER A 441 -14.33 -4.30 4.84
C SER A 441 -15.43 -3.50 5.57
N VAL A 442 -16.62 -3.39 4.96
CA VAL A 442 -17.77 -2.70 5.57
C VAL A 442 -18.33 -3.51 6.74
N TYR A 443 -18.44 -4.84 6.61
CA TYR A 443 -18.87 -5.72 7.69
C TYR A 443 -17.99 -5.57 8.94
N ILE A 444 -16.67 -5.65 8.75
CA ILE A 444 -15.70 -5.47 9.82
C ILE A 444 -15.81 -4.06 10.46
N SER A 445 -15.92 -3.00 9.65
CA SER A 445 -16.02 -1.63 10.17
C SER A 445 -17.30 -1.39 10.96
N LYS A 446 -18.43 -1.89 10.47
CA LYS A 446 -19.72 -1.79 11.17
C LYS A 446 -19.73 -2.50 12.51
N GLY A 447 -19.08 -3.66 12.63
CA GLY A 447 -18.97 -4.36 13.88
C GLY A 447 -18.27 -3.53 14.97
N VAL A 448 -17.29 -2.70 14.60
CA VAL A 448 -16.66 -1.75 15.53
C VAL A 448 -17.59 -0.59 15.87
N GLU A 449 -18.28 -0.03 14.87
CA GLU A 449 -19.25 1.07 15.07
C GLU A 449 -20.41 0.65 15.99
N ASN A 450 -20.86 -0.61 15.85
CA ASN A 450 -21.92 -1.19 16.68
C ASN A 450 -21.44 -1.70 18.06
N LEU A 451 -20.14 -1.54 18.37
CA LEU A 451 -19.50 -2.06 19.59
C LEU A 451 -19.49 -3.60 19.71
N GLU A 452 -19.64 -4.30 18.60
CA GLU A 452 -19.54 -5.76 18.50
C GLU A 452 -18.08 -6.20 18.30
N PHE A 453 -17.20 -5.82 19.23
CA PHE A 453 -15.76 -5.94 19.09
C PHE A 453 -15.27 -7.37 18.88
N GLY A 454 -15.83 -8.33 19.60
CA GLY A 454 -15.49 -9.76 19.46
C GLY A 454 -15.78 -10.29 18.06
N TYR A 455 -16.98 -10.01 17.53
CA TYR A 455 -17.38 -10.43 16.18
C TYR A 455 -16.56 -9.73 15.10
N SER A 456 -16.34 -8.42 15.23
CA SER A 456 -15.52 -7.67 14.28
C SER A 456 -14.07 -8.15 14.26
N ALA A 457 -13.49 -8.44 15.43
CA ALA A 457 -12.15 -8.99 15.55
C ALA A 457 -12.04 -10.40 14.95
N ALA A 458 -13.01 -11.28 15.23
CA ALA A 458 -13.07 -12.63 14.65
C ALA A 458 -13.22 -12.57 13.11
N ALA A 459 -14.08 -11.66 12.60
CA ALA A 459 -14.21 -11.43 11.16
C ALA A 459 -12.93 -10.91 10.51
N THR A 460 -12.20 -10.04 11.20
CA THR A 460 -10.91 -9.51 10.73
C THR A 460 -9.87 -10.63 10.62
N ILE A 461 -9.75 -11.49 11.64
CA ILE A 461 -8.79 -12.60 11.64
C ILE A 461 -9.19 -13.67 10.63
N ALA A 462 -10.46 -14.11 10.62
CA ALA A 462 -10.93 -15.16 9.71
C ALA A 462 -10.97 -14.67 8.26
N GLY A 463 -11.68 -13.57 7.99
CA GLY A 463 -11.82 -13.03 6.64
C GLY A 463 -10.52 -12.48 6.08
N GLY A 464 -9.79 -11.69 6.87
CA GLY A 464 -8.48 -11.17 6.50
C GLY A 464 -7.46 -12.28 6.29
N GLY A 465 -7.44 -13.28 7.18
CA GLY A 465 -6.57 -14.46 7.07
C GLY A 465 -6.80 -15.25 5.78
N ILE A 466 -8.06 -15.49 5.41
CA ILE A 466 -8.42 -16.18 4.15
C ILE A 466 -7.88 -15.38 2.95
N VAL A 467 -8.09 -14.07 2.90
CA VAL A 467 -7.63 -13.24 1.79
C VAL A 467 -6.10 -13.22 1.68
N VAL A 468 -5.39 -13.06 2.80
CA VAL A 468 -3.93 -13.10 2.84
C VAL A 468 -3.42 -14.46 2.37
N LEU A 469 -4.03 -15.55 2.82
CA LEU A 469 -3.66 -16.91 2.42
C LEU A 469 -3.87 -17.12 0.91
N LEU A 470 -4.97 -16.64 0.34
CA LEU A 470 -5.22 -16.69 -1.11
C LEU A 470 -4.14 -15.92 -1.90
N ILE A 471 -3.77 -14.72 -1.45
CA ILE A 471 -2.72 -13.91 -2.09
C ILE A 471 -1.36 -14.62 -2.01
N LEU A 472 -1.00 -15.17 -0.84
CA LEU A 472 0.25 -15.90 -0.65
C LEU A 472 0.30 -17.18 -1.50
N LEU A 473 -0.77 -17.94 -1.57
CA LEU A 473 -0.86 -19.13 -2.44
C LEU A 473 -0.66 -18.76 -3.92
N ALA A 474 -1.32 -17.70 -4.38
CA ALA A 474 -1.16 -17.20 -5.75
C ALA A 474 0.28 -16.74 -6.02
N GLU A 475 0.93 -16.09 -5.06
CA GLU A 475 2.34 -15.69 -5.17
C GLU A 475 3.30 -16.89 -5.17
N CYS A 476 3.08 -17.87 -4.31
CA CYS A 476 3.89 -19.10 -4.25
C CYS A 476 3.80 -19.90 -5.55
N LEU A 477 2.61 -20.05 -6.12
CA LEU A 477 2.41 -20.72 -7.40
C LEU A 477 3.20 -20.04 -8.53
N THR A 478 3.25 -18.71 -8.51
CA THR A 478 4.00 -17.93 -9.52
C THR A 478 5.52 -17.96 -9.30
N ARG A 479 5.99 -18.03 -8.05
CA ARG A 479 7.42 -18.17 -7.72
C ARG A 479 7.96 -19.58 -8.05
N GLY A 480 7.19 -20.63 -7.78
CA GLY A 480 7.53 -22.00 -8.13
C GLY A 480 7.76 -22.16 -9.65
N TRP A 481 6.91 -21.50 -10.43
CA TRP A 481 7.03 -21.48 -11.88
C TRP A 481 8.25 -20.69 -12.39
N LYS A 482 8.70 -19.62 -11.70
CA LYS A 482 9.95 -18.91 -12.00
C LYS A 482 11.19 -19.77 -11.82
N ARG A 483 11.23 -20.64 -10.81
CA ARG A 483 12.35 -21.58 -10.59
C ARG A 483 12.45 -22.66 -11.64
N GLN A 484 11.32 -23.11 -12.20
CA GLN A 484 11.32 -24.15 -13.23
C GLN A 484 11.66 -23.63 -14.64
N ASN A 485 11.40 -22.35 -14.93
CA ASN A 485 11.53 -21.78 -16.28
C ASN A 485 12.50 -20.58 -16.36
N GLY A 486 13.32 -20.34 -15.34
CA GLY A 486 14.35 -19.30 -15.34
C GLY A 486 15.55 -19.67 -16.21
N PRO A 487 16.25 -18.68 -16.79
CA PRO A 487 17.39 -18.91 -17.71
C PRO A 487 18.63 -19.58 -17.05
N GLU A 488 18.66 -19.76 -15.74
CA GLU A 488 19.79 -20.37 -15.02
C GLU A 488 19.93 -21.88 -15.24
N ASN A 489 18.89 -22.59 -15.65
CA ASN A 489 19.00 -24.02 -15.98
C ASN A 489 19.55 -24.28 -17.39
N GLY A 490 19.84 -23.24 -18.18
CA GLY A 490 20.43 -23.38 -19.53
C GLY A 490 21.94 -23.25 -19.58
N SER A 491 22.60 -22.76 -18.51
CA SER A 491 24.05 -22.49 -18.53
C SER A 491 24.92 -23.67 -18.08
N GLU A 492 24.37 -24.62 -17.30
CA GLU A 492 25.13 -25.79 -16.87
C GLU A 492 25.23 -26.92 -17.94
N ASN A 493 24.41 -26.90 -18.98
CA ASN A 493 24.40 -27.89 -20.05
C ASN A 493 24.93 -27.37 -21.41
N ARG A 494 25.72 -26.31 -21.46
CA ARG A 494 26.44 -25.98 -22.69
C ARG A 494 27.63 -26.90 -22.83
N PRO A 495 27.79 -27.55 -24.00
CA PRO A 495 28.93 -28.48 -24.25
C PRO A 495 30.29 -27.77 -24.16
N GLU A 496 30.36 -26.45 -24.20
CA GLU A 496 31.58 -25.67 -24.05
C GLU A 496 32.20 -25.73 -22.65
N ASN A 497 31.40 -25.78 -21.59
CA ASN A 497 31.91 -25.91 -20.21
C ASN A 497 32.46 -27.34 -19.90
N ARG A 498 32.14 -28.31 -20.73
CA ARG A 498 32.73 -29.68 -20.61
C ARG A 498 34.15 -29.76 -21.18
N LEU A 499 34.53 -28.87 -22.05
CA LEU A 499 35.87 -28.81 -22.63
C LEU A 499 36.85 -28.05 -21.74
N GLU A 500 36.40 -26.96 -21.10
CA GLU A 500 37.26 -26.21 -20.17
C GLU A 500 37.60 -26.99 -18.91
N ASN A 501 36.64 -27.73 -18.32
CA ASN A 501 36.90 -28.60 -17.16
C ASN A 501 37.77 -29.85 -17.49
N ARG A 502 38.00 -30.17 -18.75
CA ARG A 502 38.93 -31.22 -19.15
C ARG A 502 40.34 -30.71 -19.39
N LEU A 503 40.49 -29.41 -19.60
CA LEU A 503 41.81 -28.80 -19.79
C LEU A 503 42.46 -28.30 -18.49
N GLU A 504 41.68 -28.11 -17.42
CA GLU A 504 42.19 -27.75 -16.10
C GLU A 504 42.56 -28.98 -15.22
N ASN A 505 42.20 -30.23 -15.60
CA ASN A 505 42.48 -31.45 -14.84
C ASN A 505 43.34 -32.48 -15.63
N GLY A 506 44.08 -32.03 -16.63
CA GLY A 506 44.99 -32.86 -17.40
C GLY A 506 46.47 -32.45 -17.26
#